data_77ab1acf4a1151396ef837720ec79478
#
_entry.id   77ab1acf4a1151396ef837720ec79478
#
_cell.length_a   1.000
_cell.length_b   1.000
_cell.length_c   1.000
_cell.angle_alpha   90.00
_cell.angle_beta   90.00
_cell.angle_gamma   90.00
#
_symmetry.space_group_name_H-M   'P 1'
#
loop_
_entity.id
_entity.type
_entity.pdbx_description
1 polymer ?
#
loop_
_entity_poly.entity_id
_entity_poly.type
_entity_poly.pdbx_seq_one_letter_code
_entity_poly.pdbx_strand_id
1 'polypeptide(L)'
;MNTASPPDFHDLHGLLQQTAQRALLLADCRTGSEAEVLERWLQGNLRGTAVENVPQRILLDMSDSTAADSLDRQLADLPDDTLVIPLRVLWLPAGEQRRLRDVLLGNPHNPGSLVQKLILNFSPDRCSPIYAEPATLGTLRAALADQPHVRHLGDFTLRRAVLATKKVERRLRGHRYKEPAFVEDDILQDPEFRADLERIQGEKKSAPADLVAEARKYIKELVPTSTPLGLDLLIRLSRYVYTRGYDQEIMVDPKQVEKLRKLAREHPVILLCNHRSQVDSFAIYSTLYDNDLPHPHTFGGINMKWPIIGNIQRSSGMIFIRRAFNDNPVYKAVLQRYIDYLVSRRFPLLWSIEGGRSRTGKLVPPRYGLLHWLLNAAERYDKTQPLYIVPLSVVFEQVVDVDAYALEQLGGVKKPENLAWF
;
A
#
# COMPACT_ATOMS: atom_id res chain seq x y z
N MET A 1 -4.39 21.75 23.83
CA MET A 1 -3.97 20.64 22.95
C MET A 1 -2.50 20.41 23.19
N ASN A 2 -2.14 19.31 23.88
CA ASN A 2 -0.75 18.98 24.15
C ASN A 2 -0.07 18.59 22.85
N THR A 3 0.79 19.47 22.36
CA THR A 3 1.73 19.17 21.28
C THR A 3 2.91 18.39 21.87
N ALA A 4 2.66 17.11 22.17
CA ALA A 4 3.78 16.21 22.42
C ALA A 4 4.62 16.17 21.15
N SER A 5 5.93 16.42 21.29
CA SER A 5 6.89 16.24 20.20
C SER A 5 6.70 14.85 19.58
N PRO A 6 6.80 14.71 18.25
CA PRO A 6 6.67 13.40 17.64
C PRO A 6 7.68 12.43 18.29
N PRO A 7 7.28 11.19 18.59
CA PRO A 7 8.17 10.23 19.24
C PRO A 7 9.41 10.02 18.37
N ASP A 8 10.58 10.09 19.01
CA ASP A 8 11.85 9.78 18.37
C ASP A 8 11.96 8.26 18.22
N PHE A 9 11.74 7.74 17.02
CA PHE A 9 11.78 6.31 16.71
C PHE A 9 13.20 5.71 16.73
N HIS A 10 14.20 6.50 17.09
CA HIS A 10 15.61 6.09 17.18
C HIS A 10 16.10 5.97 18.64
N ASP A 11 15.42 6.61 19.59
CA ASP A 11 15.77 6.59 21.03
C ASP A 11 15.11 5.40 21.75
N LEU A 12 15.59 4.19 21.47
CA LEU A 12 15.15 2.98 22.16
C LEU A 12 15.58 3.00 23.65
N HIS A 13 16.72 3.63 23.96
CA HIS A 13 17.23 3.74 25.33
C HIS A 13 16.24 4.51 26.22
N GLY A 14 15.78 5.67 25.76
CA GLY A 14 14.78 6.47 26.47
C GLY A 14 13.47 5.72 26.68
N LEU A 15 13.02 4.94 25.69
CA LEU A 15 11.84 4.09 25.83
C LEU A 15 12.03 3.03 26.95
N LEU A 16 13.16 2.32 26.94
CA LEU A 16 13.44 1.24 27.89
C LEU A 16 13.63 1.76 29.31
N GLN A 17 14.18 2.96 29.49
CA GLN A 17 14.31 3.59 30.82
C GLN A 17 12.94 3.99 31.41
N GLN A 18 11.98 4.36 30.59
CA GLN A 18 10.64 4.73 31.02
C GLN A 18 9.77 3.52 31.36
N THR A 19 10.19 2.33 30.94
CA THR A 19 9.44 1.07 31.13
C THR A 19 10.15 0.18 32.14
N ALA A 20 9.57 0.02 33.33
CA ALA A 20 10.06 -0.94 34.35
C ALA A 20 9.67 -2.41 34.01
N GLN A 21 9.22 -2.69 32.79
CA GLN A 21 8.65 -3.97 32.36
C GLN A 21 9.68 -4.81 31.59
N ARG A 22 9.49 -6.13 31.61
CA ARG A 22 10.23 -7.02 30.71
C ARG A 22 10.00 -6.59 29.26
N ALA A 23 11.05 -6.51 28.47
CA ALA A 23 10.94 -6.17 27.06
C ALA A 23 11.39 -7.33 26.17
N LEU A 24 10.63 -7.54 25.09
CA LEU A 24 10.94 -8.44 23.99
C LEU A 24 11.16 -7.61 22.73
N LEU A 25 12.38 -7.61 22.21
CA LEU A 25 12.73 -6.93 20.96
C LEU A 25 12.46 -7.87 19.79
N LEU A 26 11.44 -7.55 18.99
CA LEU A 26 11.02 -8.32 17.83
C LEU A 26 11.54 -7.65 16.54
N ALA A 27 12.62 -8.16 15.99
CA ALA A 27 13.35 -7.55 14.88
C ALA A 27 13.04 -8.21 13.54
N ASP A 28 12.59 -7.41 12.56
CA ASP A 28 12.43 -7.80 11.15
C ASP A 28 13.80 -7.72 10.44
N CYS A 29 14.41 -8.88 10.20
CA CYS A 29 15.71 -9.02 9.57
C CYS A 29 15.62 -9.97 8.38
N ARG A 30 15.79 -9.44 7.18
CA ARG A 30 15.76 -10.23 5.92
C ARG A 30 17.14 -10.65 5.45
N THR A 31 18.18 -9.99 5.95
CA THR A 31 19.57 -10.21 5.55
C THR A 31 20.50 -10.19 6.75
N GLY A 32 21.65 -10.84 6.61
CA GLY A 32 22.71 -10.77 7.64
C GLY A 32 23.21 -9.35 7.92
N SER A 33 23.25 -8.49 6.88
CA SER A 33 23.64 -7.08 7.04
C SER A 33 22.64 -6.29 7.90
N GLU A 34 21.35 -6.57 7.79
CA GLU A 34 20.33 -5.94 8.64
C GLU A 34 20.45 -6.40 10.09
N ALA A 35 20.72 -7.70 10.31
CA ALA A 35 20.95 -8.24 11.64
C ALA A 35 22.19 -7.59 12.30
N GLU A 36 23.31 -7.46 11.55
CA GLU A 36 24.52 -6.80 12.06
C GLU A 36 24.28 -5.32 12.40
N VAL A 37 23.52 -4.61 11.59
CA VAL A 37 23.15 -3.20 11.83
C VAL A 37 22.32 -3.07 13.10
N LEU A 38 21.27 -3.91 13.24
CA LEU A 38 20.43 -3.91 14.44
C LEU A 38 21.22 -4.27 15.70
N GLU A 39 22.05 -5.29 15.64
CA GLU A 39 22.89 -5.67 16.78
C GLU A 39 23.81 -4.53 17.22
N ARG A 40 24.47 -3.85 16.29
CA ARG A 40 25.32 -2.70 16.59
C ARG A 40 24.54 -1.53 17.20
N TRP A 41 23.37 -1.26 16.65
CA TRP A 41 22.47 -0.22 17.14
C TRP A 41 21.94 -0.55 18.53
N LEU A 42 21.56 -1.80 18.79
CA LEU A 42 21.14 -2.29 20.10
C LEU A 42 22.28 -2.21 21.13
N GLN A 43 23.50 -2.59 20.77
CA GLN A 43 24.67 -2.44 21.67
C GLN A 43 24.87 -0.98 22.10
N GLY A 44 24.62 -0.02 21.20
CA GLY A 44 24.66 1.41 21.52
C GLY A 44 23.55 1.83 22.49
N ASN A 45 22.32 1.42 22.22
CA ASN A 45 21.13 1.78 23.00
C ASN A 45 21.01 1.05 24.35
N LEU A 46 21.64 -0.11 24.51
CA LEU A 46 21.60 -0.92 25.74
C LEU A 46 22.80 -0.72 26.64
N ARG A 47 23.71 0.19 26.30
CA ARG A 47 24.85 0.54 27.15
C ARG A 47 24.37 1.12 28.50
N GLY A 48 24.77 0.51 29.59
CA GLY A 48 24.38 0.92 30.94
C GLY A 48 23.07 0.31 31.46
N THR A 49 22.40 -0.53 30.68
CA THR A 49 21.27 -1.32 31.16
C THR A 49 21.78 -2.43 32.07
N ALA A 50 21.20 -2.57 33.28
CA ALA A 50 21.55 -3.66 34.19
C ALA A 50 21.34 -5.02 33.55
N VAL A 51 22.23 -6.00 33.81
CA VAL A 51 22.19 -7.34 33.19
C VAL A 51 20.85 -8.03 33.39
N GLU A 52 20.17 -7.78 34.51
CA GLU A 52 18.85 -8.32 34.82
C GLU A 52 17.72 -7.78 33.97
N ASN A 53 17.92 -6.64 33.30
CA ASN A 53 16.93 -5.94 32.48
C ASN A 53 17.28 -5.96 30.99
N VAL A 54 18.22 -6.81 30.56
CA VAL A 54 18.53 -6.92 29.12
C VAL A 54 17.36 -7.56 28.40
N PRO A 55 16.77 -6.86 27.40
CA PRO A 55 15.61 -7.38 26.67
C PRO A 55 15.92 -8.70 25.95
N GLN A 56 14.96 -9.62 25.97
CA GLN A 56 15.01 -10.79 25.10
C GLN A 56 14.92 -10.33 23.64
N ARG A 57 15.63 -11.00 22.73
CA ARG A 57 15.70 -10.64 21.31
C ARG A 57 15.24 -11.79 20.45
N ILE A 58 14.36 -11.50 19.51
CA ILE A 58 13.92 -12.43 18.47
C ILE A 58 14.17 -11.74 17.12
N LEU A 59 15.05 -12.34 16.31
CA LEU A 59 15.34 -11.89 14.95
C LEU A 59 14.65 -12.85 14.00
N LEU A 60 13.76 -12.33 13.17
CA LEU A 60 12.97 -13.10 12.21
C LEU A 60 12.92 -12.36 10.88
N ASP A 61 12.84 -13.10 9.78
CA ASP A 61 12.30 -12.57 8.55
C ASP A 61 10.76 -12.60 8.64
N MET A 62 10.15 -11.46 8.91
CA MET A 62 8.69 -11.39 9.07
C MET A 62 7.92 -11.63 7.75
N SER A 63 8.61 -11.79 6.63
CA SER A 63 8.02 -12.22 5.35
C SER A 63 8.02 -13.74 5.15
N ASP A 64 8.71 -14.48 6.02
CA ASP A 64 8.74 -15.94 5.99
C ASP A 64 7.44 -16.52 6.58
N SER A 65 6.83 -17.45 5.88
CA SER A 65 5.61 -18.14 6.31
C SER A 65 5.78 -18.95 7.60
N THR A 66 6.99 -19.34 7.95
CA THR A 66 7.31 -20.13 9.16
C THR A 66 7.60 -19.26 10.39
N ALA A 67 7.77 -17.95 10.21
CA ALA A 67 8.10 -17.02 11.27
C ALA A 67 7.00 -16.97 12.35
N ALA A 68 5.73 -17.06 11.94
CA ALA A 68 4.58 -17.03 12.84
C ALA A 68 4.58 -18.20 13.83
N ASP A 69 4.81 -19.42 13.35
CA ASP A 69 4.82 -20.64 14.19
C ASP A 69 6.02 -20.64 15.16
N SER A 70 7.15 -20.13 14.70
CA SER A 70 8.34 -19.97 15.56
C SER A 70 8.07 -18.95 16.66
N LEU A 71 7.45 -17.82 16.32
CA LEU A 71 7.11 -16.76 17.26
C LEU A 71 6.06 -17.24 18.28
N ASP A 72 5.05 -17.97 17.84
CA ASP A 72 3.98 -18.49 18.72
C ASP A 72 4.55 -19.30 19.90
N ARG A 73 5.47 -20.20 19.59
CA ARG A 73 6.16 -21.02 20.61
C ARG A 73 6.98 -20.18 21.60
N GLN A 74 7.61 -19.11 21.13
CA GLN A 74 8.45 -18.25 21.97
C GLN A 74 7.61 -17.29 22.84
N LEU A 75 6.38 -16.96 22.42
CA LEU A 75 5.46 -16.11 23.17
C LEU A 75 4.63 -16.86 24.21
N ALA A 76 4.52 -18.20 24.09
CA ALA A 76 3.61 -19.01 24.91
C ALA A 76 3.86 -18.83 26.42
N ASP A 77 5.13 -18.89 26.85
CA ASP A 77 5.52 -18.88 28.25
C ASP A 77 5.84 -17.47 28.81
N LEU A 78 5.70 -16.43 27.98
CA LEU A 78 5.99 -15.08 28.42
C LEU A 78 4.80 -14.47 29.19
N PRO A 79 5.05 -13.71 30.28
CA PRO A 79 4.01 -13.07 31.05
C PRO A 79 3.34 -11.89 30.30
N ASP A 80 2.11 -11.57 30.68
CA ASP A 80 1.26 -10.57 30.03
C ASP A 80 1.80 -9.13 30.07
N ASP A 81 2.63 -8.82 31.06
CA ASP A 81 3.30 -7.53 31.21
C ASP A 81 4.52 -7.38 30.29
N THR A 82 4.92 -8.41 29.57
CA THR A 82 6.04 -8.35 28.62
C THR A 82 5.72 -7.36 27.49
N LEU A 83 6.58 -6.35 27.35
CA LEU A 83 6.46 -5.33 26.30
C LEU A 83 7.11 -5.80 25.00
N VAL A 84 6.32 -6.03 23.98
CA VAL A 84 6.81 -6.39 22.64
C VAL A 84 7.11 -5.12 21.86
N ILE A 85 8.38 -4.94 21.47
CA ILE A 85 8.88 -3.78 20.73
C ILE A 85 9.30 -4.19 19.33
N PRO A 86 8.56 -3.84 18.28
CA PRO A 86 8.93 -4.14 16.90
C PRO A 86 10.11 -3.29 16.43
N LEU A 87 11.11 -3.92 15.81
CA LEU A 87 12.31 -3.28 15.28
C LEU A 87 12.46 -3.56 13.78
N ARG A 88 13.02 -2.61 13.05
CA ARG A 88 13.34 -2.78 11.63
C ARG A 88 14.46 -1.86 11.17
N VAL A 89 15.21 -2.27 10.14
CA VAL A 89 16.13 -1.41 9.40
C VAL A 89 15.42 -0.80 8.21
N LEU A 90 15.45 0.52 8.08
CA LEU A 90 14.99 1.23 6.91
C LEU A 90 16.16 1.67 6.03
N TRP A 91 16.05 1.40 4.74
CA TRP A 91 16.98 1.86 3.74
C TRP A 91 16.42 3.10 3.05
N LEU A 92 17.05 4.24 3.26
CA LEU A 92 16.61 5.51 2.70
C LEU A 92 17.26 5.73 1.33
N PRO A 93 16.54 6.25 0.34
CA PRO A 93 17.13 6.59 -0.96
C PRO A 93 18.10 7.76 -0.85
N ALA A 94 19.07 7.83 -1.78
CA ALA A 94 19.99 8.96 -1.87
C ALA A 94 19.31 10.19 -2.45
N GLY A 95 18.77 11.05 -1.58
CA GLY A 95 18.16 12.33 -1.93
C GLY A 95 16.78 12.24 -2.63
N GLU A 96 16.15 13.38 -2.85
CA GLU A 96 14.83 13.48 -3.47
C GLU A 96 14.87 13.25 -5.00
N GLN A 97 15.94 13.63 -5.66
CA GLN A 97 16.12 13.43 -7.11
C GLN A 97 16.90 12.15 -7.38
N ARG A 98 16.18 11.05 -7.59
CA ARG A 98 16.78 9.75 -7.93
C ARG A 98 17.33 9.73 -9.33
N ARG A 99 18.58 9.30 -9.49
CA ARG A 99 19.20 9.10 -10.79
C ARG A 99 18.87 7.69 -11.32
N LEU A 100 18.84 7.52 -12.64
CA LEU A 100 18.61 6.21 -13.29
C LEU A 100 19.57 5.12 -12.78
N ARG A 101 20.81 5.49 -12.46
CA ARG A 101 21.81 4.58 -11.87
C ARG A 101 21.35 3.95 -10.54
N ASP A 102 20.51 4.63 -9.76
CA ASP A 102 20.03 4.12 -8.47
C ASP A 102 19.04 2.96 -8.67
N VAL A 103 18.37 2.93 -9.82
CA VAL A 103 17.47 1.85 -10.23
C VAL A 103 18.25 0.64 -10.78
N LEU A 104 19.40 0.87 -11.44
CA LEU A 104 20.27 -0.20 -11.93
C LEU A 104 20.91 -1.01 -10.80
N LEU A 105 21.08 -0.42 -9.61
CA LEU A 105 21.57 -1.08 -8.40
C LEU A 105 20.50 -1.85 -7.64
N GLY A 106 19.28 -1.95 -8.19
CA GLY A 106 18.15 -2.65 -7.58
C GLY A 106 17.16 -1.72 -6.87
N ASN A 107 16.31 -2.30 -6.00
CA ASN A 107 15.31 -1.52 -5.27
C ASN A 107 15.98 -0.68 -4.15
N PRO A 108 16.02 0.65 -4.25
CA PRO A 108 16.69 1.49 -3.26
C PRO A 108 15.99 1.50 -1.88
N HIS A 109 14.73 1.07 -1.80
CA HIS A 109 13.97 0.94 -0.54
C HIS A 109 14.14 -0.44 0.11
N ASN A 110 14.60 -1.42 -0.66
CA ASN A 110 14.90 -2.77 -0.19
C ASN A 110 16.09 -3.31 -1.00
N PRO A 111 17.31 -2.80 -0.75
CA PRO A 111 18.50 -3.16 -1.50
C PRO A 111 18.91 -4.61 -1.18
N GLY A 112 19.47 -5.30 -2.16
CA GLY A 112 20.06 -6.63 -1.94
C GLY A 112 21.34 -6.56 -1.09
N SER A 113 21.75 -7.69 -0.50
CA SER A 113 22.84 -7.77 0.49
C SER A 113 24.14 -7.10 0.06
N LEU A 114 24.53 -7.21 -1.21
CA LEU A 114 25.74 -6.54 -1.73
C LEU A 114 25.59 -5.01 -1.72
N VAL A 115 24.42 -4.53 -2.14
CA VAL A 115 24.15 -3.08 -2.16
C VAL A 115 24.01 -2.53 -0.74
N GLN A 116 23.45 -3.30 0.19
CA GLN A 116 23.42 -2.95 1.61
C GLN A 116 24.84 -2.73 2.17
N LYS A 117 25.78 -3.64 1.88
CA LYS A 117 27.19 -3.48 2.29
C LYS A 117 27.83 -2.23 1.68
N LEU A 118 27.56 -1.93 0.42
CA LEU A 118 28.04 -0.70 -0.22
C LEU A 118 27.45 0.56 0.46
N ILE A 119 26.16 0.55 0.76
CA ILE A 119 25.51 1.66 1.48
C ILE A 119 26.15 1.85 2.84
N LEU A 120 26.36 0.79 3.62
CA LEU A 120 26.95 0.88 4.94
C LEU A 120 28.39 1.43 4.91
N ASN A 121 29.15 1.15 3.87
CA ASN A 121 30.53 1.63 3.72
C ASN A 121 30.62 3.07 3.18
N PHE A 122 29.76 3.46 2.25
CA PHE A 122 29.90 4.73 1.52
C PHE A 122 28.82 5.77 1.84
N SER A 123 27.72 5.38 2.45
CA SER A 123 26.59 6.27 2.76
C SER A 123 25.78 5.72 3.96
N PRO A 124 26.41 5.55 5.14
CA PRO A 124 25.77 4.91 6.29
C PRO A 124 24.53 5.67 6.82
N ASP A 125 24.44 6.97 6.56
CA ASP A 125 23.28 7.84 6.82
C ASP A 125 21.99 7.39 6.11
N ARG A 126 22.11 6.56 5.09
CA ARG A 126 20.97 5.95 4.39
C ARG A 126 20.42 4.71 5.10
N CYS A 127 21.06 4.25 6.14
CA CYS A 127 20.65 3.12 6.95
C CYS A 127 20.09 3.63 8.28
N SER A 128 18.82 3.38 8.54
CA SER A 128 18.10 3.93 9.67
C SER A 128 17.40 2.80 10.46
N PRO A 129 18.01 2.28 11.53
CA PRO A 129 17.33 1.39 12.46
C PRO A 129 16.24 2.17 13.21
N ILE A 130 15.07 1.56 13.32
CA ILE A 130 13.91 2.15 14.00
C ILE A 130 13.26 1.15 14.95
N TYR A 131 12.56 1.66 15.95
CA TYR A 131 11.54 0.91 16.66
C TYR A 131 10.14 1.45 16.35
N ALA A 132 9.13 0.61 16.51
CA ALA A 132 7.75 1.01 16.33
C ALA A 132 6.99 0.94 17.67
N GLU A 133 5.76 1.46 17.67
CA GLU A 133 4.90 1.54 18.84
C GLU A 133 4.80 0.18 19.55
N PRO A 134 5.24 0.10 20.83
CA PRO A 134 5.23 -1.15 21.57
C PRO A 134 3.82 -1.50 22.05
N ALA A 135 3.62 -2.78 22.35
CA ALA A 135 2.38 -3.28 22.96
C ALA A 135 2.72 -4.36 24.01
N THR A 136 1.97 -4.42 25.11
CA THR A 136 2.10 -5.53 26.05
C THR A 136 1.52 -6.81 25.50
N LEU A 137 2.08 -7.96 25.88
CA LEU A 137 1.61 -9.26 25.43
C LEU A 137 0.16 -9.51 25.86
N GLY A 138 -0.24 -9.05 27.06
CA GLY A 138 -1.62 -9.08 27.51
C GLY A 138 -2.58 -8.29 26.62
N THR A 139 -2.15 -7.10 26.16
CA THR A 139 -2.94 -6.31 25.18
C THR A 139 -3.09 -7.06 23.85
N LEU A 140 -2.02 -7.72 23.40
CA LEU A 140 -2.05 -8.51 22.16
C LEU A 140 -2.95 -9.74 22.29
N ARG A 141 -2.90 -10.46 23.44
CA ARG A 141 -3.78 -11.60 23.73
C ARG A 141 -5.25 -11.18 23.81
N ALA A 142 -5.55 -10.07 24.49
CA ALA A 142 -6.90 -9.53 24.57
C ALA A 142 -7.43 -9.14 23.17
N ALA A 143 -6.61 -8.44 22.38
CA ALA A 143 -7.00 -8.05 21.03
C ALA A 143 -7.14 -9.23 20.06
N LEU A 144 -6.43 -10.33 20.28
CA LEU A 144 -6.59 -11.58 19.54
C LEU A 144 -7.94 -12.24 19.85
N ALA A 145 -8.40 -12.20 21.11
CA ALA A 145 -9.69 -12.77 21.52
C ALA A 145 -10.88 -12.13 20.75
N ASP A 146 -10.76 -10.87 20.37
CA ASP A 146 -11.75 -10.16 19.56
C ASP A 146 -11.68 -10.51 18.06
N GLN A 147 -10.71 -11.35 17.63
CA GLN A 147 -10.52 -11.72 16.24
C GLN A 147 -10.58 -13.26 16.04
N PRO A 148 -11.78 -13.84 15.97
CA PRO A 148 -11.99 -15.29 15.95
C PRO A 148 -11.38 -16.00 14.71
N HIS A 149 -10.91 -15.25 13.72
CA HIS A 149 -10.34 -15.76 12.48
C HIS A 149 -8.82 -15.94 12.53
N VAL A 150 -8.14 -15.32 13.48
CA VAL A 150 -6.69 -15.47 13.71
C VAL A 150 -6.50 -16.47 14.84
N ARG A 151 -5.87 -17.61 14.57
CA ARG A 151 -5.80 -18.74 15.52
C ARG A 151 -4.60 -18.68 16.45
N HIS A 152 -3.50 -18.05 16.02
CA HIS A 152 -2.22 -18.10 16.70
C HIS A 152 -1.74 -16.70 17.11
N LEU A 153 -1.30 -16.60 18.37
CA LEU A 153 -0.76 -15.35 18.92
C LEU A 153 0.48 -14.87 18.15
N GLY A 154 1.30 -15.82 17.68
CA GLY A 154 2.49 -15.52 16.86
C GLY A 154 2.14 -14.82 15.56
N ASP A 155 1.14 -15.32 14.80
CA ASP A 155 0.68 -14.68 13.55
C ASP A 155 0.08 -13.29 13.83
N PHE A 156 -0.75 -13.18 14.86
CA PHE A 156 -1.33 -11.89 15.26
C PHE A 156 -0.27 -10.86 15.62
N THR A 157 0.69 -11.26 16.47
CA THR A 157 1.79 -10.40 16.93
C THR A 157 2.67 -9.95 15.76
N LEU A 158 3.02 -10.88 14.86
CA LEU A 158 3.81 -10.59 13.66
C LEU A 158 3.09 -9.60 12.74
N ARG A 159 1.80 -9.80 12.46
CA ARG A 159 0.99 -8.86 11.66
C ARG A 159 0.94 -7.46 12.29
N ARG A 160 0.74 -7.39 13.61
CA ARG A 160 0.74 -6.10 14.34
C ARG A 160 2.10 -5.43 14.26
N ALA A 161 3.21 -6.16 14.46
CA ALA A 161 4.56 -5.65 14.35
C ALA A 161 4.89 -5.09 12.96
N VAL A 162 4.54 -5.83 11.89
CA VAL A 162 4.71 -5.37 10.50
C VAL A 162 3.89 -4.10 10.23
N LEU A 163 2.65 -4.02 10.70
CA LEU A 163 1.82 -2.82 10.51
C LEU A 163 2.35 -1.63 11.29
N ALA A 164 2.86 -1.84 12.52
CA ALA A 164 3.47 -0.80 13.33
C ALA A 164 4.75 -0.24 12.68
N THR A 165 5.65 -1.11 12.22
CA THR A 165 6.87 -0.69 11.52
C THR A 165 6.57 0.02 10.19
N LYS A 166 5.59 -0.43 9.41
CA LYS A 166 5.12 0.27 8.20
C LYS A 166 4.51 1.66 8.50
N LYS A 167 3.91 1.84 9.68
CA LYS A 167 3.40 3.17 10.11
C LYS A 167 4.56 4.15 10.36
N VAL A 168 5.63 3.70 11.00
CA VAL A 168 6.86 4.50 11.21
C VAL A 168 7.56 4.76 9.87
N GLU A 169 7.72 3.74 9.05
CA GLU A 169 8.31 3.87 7.72
C GLU A 169 7.63 4.96 6.88
N ARG A 170 6.29 5.02 6.88
CA ARG A 170 5.54 6.08 6.18
C ARG A 170 5.77 7.47 6.77
N ARG A 171 6.00 7.60 8.08
CA ARG A 171 6.35 8.90 8.69
C ARG A 171 7.72 9.39 8.25
N LEU A 172 8.68 8.48 8.06
CA LEU A 172 10.06 8.80 7.67
C LEU A 172 10.25 8.93 6.15
N ARG A 173 9.59 8.08 5.35
CA ARG A 173 9.72 8.09 3.89
C ARG A 173 8.70 8.98 3.17
N GLY A 174 7.60 9.32 3.85
CA GLY A 174 6.47 10.06 3.28
C GLY A 174 5.20 9.23 3.16
N HIS A 175 4.06 9.92 3.18
CA HIS A 175 2.73 9.31 3.18
C HIS A 175 2.33 8.72 1.82
N ARG A 176 3.01 9.11 0.76
CA ARG A 176 2.81 8.64 -0.62
C ARG A 176 3.02 7.13 -0.78
N TYR A 177 3.81 6.51 0.08
CA TYR A 177 4.19 5.09 0.01
C TYR A 177 3.31 4.19 0.89
N LYS A 178 2.00 4.27 0.75
CA LYS A 178 1.08 3.39 1.46
C LYS A 178 0.87 2.09 0.66
N GLU A 179 1.35 0.97 1.19
CA GLU A 179 1.30 -0.34 0.54
C GLU A 179 0.29 -1.28 1.23
N PRO A 180 -0.51 -2.06 0.47
CA PRO A 180 -1.33 -3.13 1.02
C PRO A 180 -0.48 -4.22 1.69
N ALA A 181 -1.00 -4.83 2.75
CA ALA A 181 -0.34 -5.94 3.44
C ALA A 181 -1.39 -6.98 3.86
N PHE A 182 -1.02 -8.26 3.77
CA PHE A 182 -1.85 -9.40 4.17
C PHE A 182 -3.20 -9.51 3.42
N VAL A 183 -3.27 -9.00 2.18
CA VAL A 183 -4.54 -8.93 1.41
C VAL A 183 -5.13 -10.31 1.15
N GLU A 184 -4.29 -11.29 0.74
CA GLU A 184 -4.74 -12.64 0.44
C GLU A 184 -5.32 -13.31 1.69
N ASP A 185 -4.62 -13.20 2.81
CA ASP A 185 -5.06 -13.78 4.07
C ASP A 185 -6.31 -13.10 4.62
N ASP A 186 -6.33 -11.76 4.60
CA ASP A 186 -7.49 -11.01 5.07
C ASP A 186 -8.76 -11.37 4.27
N ILE A 187 -8.65 -11.55 2.94
CA ILE A 187 -9.78 -11.96 2.10
C ILE A 187 -10.18 -13.42 2.36
N LEU A 188 -9.21 -14.35 2.38
CA LEU A 188 -9.51 -15.78 2.52
C LEU A 188 -10.01 -16.14 3.92
N GLN A 189 -9.66 -15.36 4.94
CA GLN A 189 -10.11 -15.54 6.31
C GLN A 189 -11.43 -14.81 6.61
N ASP A 190 -11.87 -13.91 5.75
CA ASP A 190 -13.11 -13.15 5.92
C ASP A 190 -14.33 -14.10 5.96
N PRO A 191 -15.19 -14.03 7.01
CA PRO A 191 -16.32 -14.93 7.16
C PRO A 191 -17.36 -14.80 6.06
N GLU A 192 -17.65 -13.57 5.63
CA GLU A 192 -18.61 -13.33 4.56
C GLU A 192 -18.07 -13.84 3.22
N PHE A 193 -16.75 -13.77 2.99
CA PHE A 193 -16.15 -14.36 1.81
C PHE A 193 -16.28 -15.88 1.80
N ARG A 194 -16.07 -16.53 2.95
CA ARG A 194 -16.26 -17.97 3.09
C ARG A 194 -17.72 -18.38 2.83
N ALA A 195 -18.67 -17.64 3.40
CA ALA A 195 -20.09 -17.85 3.13
C ALA A 195 -20.44 -17.66 1.64
N ASP A 196 -19.84 -16.66 0.96
CA ASP A 196 -19.99 -16.50 -0.49
C ASP A 196 -19.46 -17.70 -1.27
N LEU A 197 -18.29 -18.25 -0.89
CA LEU A 197 -17.73 -19.44 -1.53
C LEU A 197 -18.60 -20.69 -1.30
N GLU A 198 -19.15 -20.88 -0.09
CA GLU A 198 -20.08 -21.98 0.23
C GLU A 198 -21.36 -21.90 -0.62
N ARG A 199 -21.92 -20.70 -0.77
CA ARG A 199 -23.08 -20.47 -1.64
C ARG A 199 -22.76 -20.80 -3.10
N ILE A 200 -21.63 -20.31 -3.62
CA ILE A 200 -21.17 -20.58 -4.98
C ILE A 200 -20.92 -22.07 -5.19
N GLN A 201 -20.41 -22.77 -4.19
CA GLN A 201 -20.20 -24.21 -4.21
C GLN A 201 -21.53 -24.97 -4.41
N GLY A 202 -22.56 -24.59 -3.67
CA GLY A 202 -23.89 -25.17 -3.81
C GLY A 202 -24.47 -25.03 -5.23
N GLU A 203 -24.23 -23.85 -5.85
CA GLU A 203 -24.70 -23.56 -7.22
C GLU A 203 -23.90 -24.31 -8.31
N LYS A 204 -22.55 -24.37 -8.18
CA LYS A 204 -21.64 -24.93 -9.20
C LYS A 204 -21.32 -26.41 -9.03
N LYS A 205 -21.64 -27.03 -7.89
CA LYS A 205 -21.24 -28.41 -7.52
C LYS A 205 -19.72 -28.66 -7.63
N SER A 206 -18.92 -27.63 -7.34
CA SER A 206 -17.46 -27.69 -7.39
C SER A 206 -16.89 -28.14 -6.05
N ALA A 207 -15.67 -28.72 -6.02
CA ALA A 207 -15.01 -29.03 -4.76
C ALA A 207 -14.58 -27.73 -4.03
N PRO A 208 -14.66 -27.64 -2.68
CA PRO A 208 -14.25 -26.47 -1.91
C PRO A 208 -12.80 -26.02 -2.18
N ALA A 209 -11.88 -26.99 -2.28
CA ALA A 209 -10.47 -26.70 -2.56
C ALA A 209 -10.26 -26.03 -3.92
N ASP A 210 -11.05 -26.39 -4.94
CA ASP A 210 -10.96 -25.81 -6.28
C ASP A 210 -11.41 -24.34 -6.27
N LEU A 211 -12.46 -24.01 -5.50
CA LEU A 211 -12.95 -22.65 -5.36
C LEU A 211 -11.95 -21.74 -4.63
N VAL A 212 -11.30 -22.25 -3.58
CA VAL A 212 -10.25 -21.51 -2.89
C VAL A 212 -9.03 -21.29 -3.80
N ALA A 213 -8.63 -22.30 -4.58
CA ALA A 213 -7.55 -22.16 -5.56
C ALA A 213 -7.91 -21.14 -6.67
N GLU A 214 -9.16 -21.18 -7.15
CA GLU A 214 -9.69 -20.19 -8.11
C GLU A 214 -9.68 -18.77 -7.50
N ALA A 215 -10.12 -18.62 -6.25
CA ALA A 215 -10.10 -17.37 -5.53
C ALA A 215 -8.68 -16.81 -5.39
N ARG A 216 -7.70 -17.62 -4.99
CA ARG A 216 -6.28 -17.24 -4.91
C ARG A 216 -5.74 -16.74 -6.26
N LYS A 217 -6.12 -17.39 -7.35
CA LYS A 217 -5.76 -16.96 -8.71
C LYS A 217 -6.30 -15.55 -9.00
N TYR A 218 -7.57 -15.27 -8.64
CA TYR A 218 -8.16 -13.94 -8.86
C TYR A 218 -7.61 -12.88 -7.91
N ILE A 219 -7.30 -13.24 -6.66
CA ILE A 219 -6.59 -12.34 -5.75
C ILE A 219 -5.25 -11.92 -6.36
N LYS A 220 -4.45 -12.88 -6.85
CA LYS A 220 -3.18 -12.59 -7.54
C LYS A 220 -3.35 -11.77 -8.82
N GLU A 221 -4.46 -11.91 -9.52
CA GLU A 221 -4.77 -11.11 -10.71
C GLU A 221 -5.12 -9.66 -10.35
N LEU A 222 -5.97 -9.46 -9.34
CA LEU A 222 -6.54 -8.16 -8.96
C LEU A 222 -5.61 -7.33 -8.08
N VAL A 223 -4.98 -7.95 -7.08
CA VAL A 223 -4.14 -7.23 -6.12
C VAL A 223 -2.84 -6.79 -6.79
N PRO A 224 -2.57 -5.47 -6.85
CA PRO A 224 -1.33 -4.97 -7.41
C PRO A 224 -0.13 -5.30 -6.52
N THR A 225 1.03 -5.46 -7.12
CA THR A 225 2.31 -5.66 -6.43
C THR A 225 2.93 -4.32 -6.05
N SER A 226 2.17 -3.47 -5.35
CA SER A 226 2.57 -2.10 -5.02
C SER A 226 3.92 -2.06 -4.31
N THR A 227 4.83 -1.23 -4.82
CA THR A 227 6.15 -0.99 -4.24
C THR A 227 6.53 0.49 -4.36
N PRO A 228 7.34 1.04 -3.44
CA PRO A 228 7.84 2.39 -3.56
C PRO A 228 8.60 2.63 -4.85
N LEU A 229 9.41 1.66 -5.30
CA LEU A 229 10.12 1.74 -6.57
C LEU A 229 9.17 1.82 -7.76
N GLY A 230 8.12 1.01 -7.77
CA GLY A 230 7.10 1.03 -8.84
C GLY A 230 6.42 2.38 -8.94
N LEU A 231 6.08 2.97 -7.79
CA LEU A 231 5.50 4.32 -7.74
C LEU A 231 6.50 5.36 -8.28
N ASP A 232 7.74 5.33 -7.86
CA ASP A 232 8.76 6.28 -8.34
C ASP A 232 8.99 6.17 -9.85
N LEU A 233 8.96 4.95 -10.40
CA LEU A 233 9.06 4.74 -11.85
C LEU A 233 7.83 5.27 -12.59
N LEU A 234 6.64 5.05 -12.05
CA LEU A 234 5.41 5.62 -12.61
C LEU A 234 5.47 7.14 -12.65
N ILE A 235 5.89 7.78 -11.55
CA ILE A 235 5.97 9.25 -11.50
C ILE A 235 7.00 9.81 -12.48
N ARG A 236 8.14 9.14 -12.65
CA ARG A 236 9.12 9.53 -13.68
C ARG A 236 8.55 9.42 -15.08
N LEU A 237 7.86 8.31 -15.36
CA LEU A 237 7.17 8.12 -16.63
C LEU A 237 6.08 9.20 -16.82
N SER A 238 5.30 9.47 -15.79
CA SER A 238 4.25 10.49 -15.82
C SER A 238 4.81 11.85 -16.18
N ARG A 239 5.87 12.28 -15.49
CA ARG A 239 6.54 13.55 -15.78
C ARG A 239 7.10 13.59 -17.19
N TYR A 240 7.77 12.54 -17.64
CA TYR A 240 8.30 12.44 -19.00
C TYR A 240 7.21 12.60 -20.06
N VAL A 241 6.03 12.01 -19.83
CA VAL A 241 4.91 12.08 -20.77
C VAL A 241 4.31 13.48 -20.82
N TYR A 242 3.91 14.07 -19.67
CA TYR A 242 3.21 15.35 -19.73
C TYR A 242 4.13 16.53 -20.04
N THR A 243 5.40 16.53 -19.61
CA THR A 243 6.33 17.64 -19.89
C THR A 243 6.76 17.74 -21.36
N ARG A 244 6.39 16.79 -22.20
CA ARG A 244 6.59 16.91 -23.65
C ARG A 244 5.55 17.76 -24.36
N GLY A 245 4.38 17.90 -23.80
CA GLY A 245 3.30 18.68 -24.37
C GLY A 245 2.82 19.84 -23.51
N TYR A 246 3.25 19.89 -22.25
CA TYR A 246 2.79 20.86 -21.27
C TYR A 246 3.94 21.35 -20.39
N ASP A 247 3.68 22.40 -19.63
CA ASP A 247 4.62 22.95 -18.66
C ASP A 247 4.97 21.93 -17.56
N GLN A 248 6.14 22.09 -16.96
CA GLN A 248 6.59 21.24 -15.86
C GLN A 248 5.78 21.44 -14.59
N GLU A 249 5.26 22.63 -14.39
CA GLU A 249 4.49 23.00 -13.22
C GLU A 249 2.99 22.77 -13.45
N ILE A 250 2.40 21.95 -12.56
CA ILE A 250 0.95 21.75 -12.53
C ILE A 250 0.37 22.65 -11.46
N MET A 251 -0.44 23.63 -11.87
CA MET A 251 -1.09 24.54 -10.95
C MET A 251 -2.17 23.84 -10.15
N VAL A 252 -2.07 23.91 -8.83
CA VAL A 252 -3.06 23.38 -7.89
C VAL A 252 -3.32 24.41 -6.79
N ASP A 253 -4.55 24.42 -6.25
CA ASP A 253 -4.87 25.21 -5.08
C ASP A 253 -4.30 24.55 -3.80
N PRO A 254 -3.34 25.19 -3.09
CA PRO A 254 -2.75 24.64 -1.89
C PRO A 254 -3.78 24.34 -0.77
N LYS A 255 -4.87 25.12 -0.71
CA LYS A 255 -5.94 24.92 0.28
C LYS A 255 -6.71 23.64 0.01
N GLN A 256 -6.96 23.33 -1.27
CA GLN A 256 -7.62 22.08 -1.65
C GLN A 256 -6.73 20.87 -1.39
N VAL A 257 -5.43 20.99 -1.64
CA VAL A 257 -4.44 19.95 -1.33
C VAL A 257 -4.41 19.67 0.18
N GLU A 258 -4.35 20.73 1.02
CA GLU A 258 -4.34 20.54 2.48
C GLU A 258 -5.64 19.91 3.00
N LYS A 259 -6.79 20.31 2.46
CA LYS A 259 -8.08 19.70 2.76
C LYS A 259 -8.08 18.21 2.40
N LEU A 260 -7.60 17.85 1.21
CA LEU A 260 -7.48 16.46 0.77
C LEU A 260 -6.52 15.68 1.66
N ARG A 261 -5.37 16.26 2.05
CA ARG A 261 -4.39 15.64 2.95
C ARG A 261 -5.01 15.28 4.30
N LYS A 262 -5.78 16.19 4.88
CA LYS A 262 -6.50 15.95 6.14
C LYS A 262 -7.52 14.83 5.99
N LEU A 263 -8.36 14.88 4.95
CA LEU A 263 -9.36 13.84 4.69
C LEU A 263 -8.72 12.47 4.47
N ALA A 264 -7.66 12.37 3.68
CA ALA A 264 -7.01 11.10 3.35
C ALA A 264 -6.25 10.45 4.54
N ARG A 265 -5.94 11.23 5.59
CA ARG A 265 -5.36 10.70 6.83
C ARG A 265 -6.41 10.05 7.74
N GLU A 266 -7.59 10.60 7.78
CA GLU A 266 -8.63 10.26 8.76
C GLU A 266 -9.71 9.33 8.18
N HIS A 267 -9.97 9.42 6.88
CA HIS A 267 -11.11 8.78 6.23
C HIS A 267 -10.75 8.03 4.95
N PRO A 268 -11.57 7.06 4.52
CA PRO A 268 -11.53 6.53 3.16
C PRO A 268 -11.88 7.64 2.15
N VAL A 269 -11.06 7.80 1.12
CA VAL A 269 -11.25 8.83 0.09
C VAL A 269 -11.36 8.19 -1.28
N ILE A 270 -12.38 8.59 -2.01
CA ILE A 270 -12.61 8.21 -3.40
C ILE A 270 -12.41 9.42 -4.28
N LEU A 271 -11.41 9.36 -5.14
CA LEU A 271 -11.10 10.39 -6.12
C LEU A 271 -11.83 10.05 -7.43
N LEU A 272 -12.86 10.81 -7.75
CA LEU A 272 -13.60 10.67 -9.02
C LEU A 272 -13.12 11.71 -10.01
N CYS A 273 -12.47 11.26 -11.08
CA CYS A 273 -12.03 12.17 -12.14
C CYS A 273 -12.94 12.08 -13.39
N ASN A 274 -13.05 13.18 -14.10
CA ASN A 274 -13.40 13.13 -15.51
C ASN A 274 -12.17 12.61 -16.29
N HIS A 275 -12.39 12.02 -17.46
CA HIS A 275 -11.29 11.52 -18.27
C HIS A 275 -11.45 12.04 -19.70
N ARG A 276 -10.68 13.06 -20.03
CA ARG A 276 -10.73 13.75 -21.32
C ARG A 276 -9.44 13.59 -22.13
N SER A 277 -8.31 13.44 -21.46
CA SER A 277 -7.01 13.25 -22.09
C SER A 277 -6.32 12.01 -21.59
N GLN A 278 -5.46 11.41 -22.40
CA GLN A 278 -4.55 10.34 -21.97
C GLN A 278 -3.58 10.83 -20.86
N VAL A 279 -3.35 12.14 -20.79
CA VAL A 279 -2.40 12.74 -19.83
C VAL A 279 -3.04 13.00 -18.47
N ASP A 280 -4.37 12.96 -18.32
CA ASP A 280 -5.07 13.24 -17.06
C ASP A 280 -4.49 12.45 -15.86
N SER A 281 -4.37 11.13 -16.01
CA SER A 281 -3.87 10.28 -14.94
C SER A 281 -2.44 10.60 -14.54
N PHE A 282 -1.59 10.95 -15.51
CA PHE A 282 -0.19 11.29 -15.27
C PHE A 282 -0.06 12.61 -14.51
N ALA A 283 -0.90 13.60 -14.84
CA ALA A 283 -0.96 14.87 -14.11
C ALA A 283 -1.44 14.65 -12.67
N ILE A 284 -2.51 13.88 -12.47
CA ILE A 284 -3.05 13.56 -11.14
C ILE A 284 -1.99 12.84 -10.30
N TYR A 285 -1.34 11.81 -10.82
CA TYR A 285 -0.32 11.04 -10.08
C TYR A 285 0.85 11.91 -9.65
N SER A 286 1.37 12.76 -10.55
CA SER A 286 2.47 13.66 -10.24
C SER A 286 2.06 14.67 -9.17
N THR A 287 0.88 15.26 -9.28
CA THR A 287 0.35 16.22 -8.29
C THR A 287 0.22 15.59 -6.90
N LEU A 288 -0.36 14.39 -6.81
CA LEU A 288 -0.51 13.69 -5.52
C LEU A 288 0.85 13.35 -4.91
N TYR A 289 1.80 12.89 -5.73
CA TYR A 289 3.14 12.55 -5.30
C TYR A 289 3.91 13.75 -4.78
N ASP A 290 3.90 14.87 -5.51
CA ASP A 290 4.64 16.10 -5.16
C ASP A 290 4.11 16.75 -3.87
N ASN A 291 2.84 16.50 -3.57
CA ASN A 291 2.19 16.98 -2.35
C ASN A 291 2.18 15.98 -1.18
N ASP A 292 2.98 14.93 -1.25
CA ASP A 292 3.05 13.85 -0.23
C ASP A 292 1.69 13.27 0.17
N LEU A 293 0.80 13.15 -0.82
CA LEU A 293 -0.49 12.49 -0.65
C LEU A 293 -0.37 10.99 -0.93
N PRO A 294 -1.13 10.13 -0.22
CA PRO A 294 -1.12 8.70 -0.50
C PRO A 294 -1.50 8.42 -1.94
N HIS A 295 -0.68 7.63 -2.64
CA HIS A 295 -0.96 7.25 -4.02
C HIS A 295 -2.22 6.39 -4.08
N PRO A 296 -3.21 6.71 -4.94
CA PRO A 296 -4.47 5.99 -5.01
C PRO A 296 -4.32 4.66 -5.75
N HIS A 297 -5.08 3.67 -5.32
CA HIS A 297 -5.35 2.50 -6.14
C HIS A 297 -6.27 2.88 -7.28
N THR A 298 -5.78 2.74 -8.51
CA THR A 298 -6.52 3.17 -9.72
C THR A 298 -7.12 1.98 -10.43
N PHE A 299 -8.41 2.04 -10.73
CA PHE A 299 -9.08 1.01 -11.50
C PHE A 299 -8.91 1.26 -13.00
N GLY A 300 -8.42 0.25 -13.71
CA GLY A 300 -8.24 0.27 -15.15
C GLY A 300 -8.72 -1.01 -15.83
N GLY A 301 -9.07 -0.93 -17.10
CA GLY A 301 -9.43 -2.11 -17.88
C GLY A 301 -8.20 -2.99 -18.18
N ILE A 302 -8.37 -4.32 -18.17
CA ILE A 302 -7.26 -5.26 -18.42
C ILE A 302 -6.59 -5.08 -19.77
N ASN A 303 -7.28 -4.45 -20.74
CA ASN A 303 -6.72 -4.10 -22.05
C ASN A 303 -5.62 -3.03 -21.98
N MET A 304 -5.50 -2.31 -20.86
CA MET A 304 -4.43 -1.33 -20.62
C MET A 304 -3.14 -1.97 -20.08
N LYS A 305 -3.16 -3.29 -19.83
CA LYS A 305 -1.98 -4.03 -19.34
C LYS A 305 -1.00 -4.29 -20.50
N TRP A 306 -0.34 -3.24 -20.94
CA TRP A 306 0.71 -3.34 -21.96
C TRP A 306 2.00 -3.95 -21.39
N PRO A 307 2.82 -4.61 -22.19
CA PRO A 307 4.14 -5.07 -21.78
C PRO A 307 4.97 -3.90 -21.18
N ILE A 308 5.73 -4.15 -20.12
CA ILE A 308 6.56 -3.20 -19.39
C ILE A 308 5.74 -2.13 -18.65
N ILE A 309 4.96 -1.29 -19.35
CA ILE A 309 4.16 -0.22 -18.75
C ILE A 309 3.10 -0.79 -17.80
N GLY A 310 2.41 -1.85 -18.20
CA GLY A 310 1.43 -2.52 -17.34
C GLY A 310 2.04 -3.07 -16.04
N ASN A 311 3.30 -3.51 -16.07
CA ASN A 311 4.01 -3.94 -14.88
C ASN A 311 4.36 -2.75 -13.97
N ILE A 312 4.79 -1.61 -14.53
CA ILE A 312 5.03 -0.37 -13.78
C ILE A 312 3.71 0.11 -13.14
N GLN A 313 2.63 0.17 -13.91
CA GLN A 313 1.31 0.54 -13.42
C GLN A 313 0.83 -0.40 -12.30
N ARG A 314 1.00 -1.73 -12.47
CA ARG A 314 0.67 -2.70 -11.44
C ARG A 314 1.52 -2.53 -10.18
N SER A 315 2.82 -2.28 -10.33
CA SER A 315 3.73 -2.05 -9.20
C SER A 315 3.55 -0.69 -8.52
N SER A 316 2.73 0.18 -9.06
CA SER A 316 2.35 1.46 -8.46
C SER A 316 0.95 1.48 -7.84
N GLY A 317 0.16 0.40 -7.96
CA GLY A 317 -1.16 0.31 -7.35
C GLY A 317 -2.33 0.25 -8.33
N MET A 318 -2.09 0.08 -9.64
CA MET A 318 -3.18 -0.09 -10.60
C MET A 318 -3.82 -1.47 -10.51
N ILE A 319 -5.14 -1.48 -10.39
CA ILE A 319 -6.00 -2.66 -10.35
C ILE A 319 -6.60 -2.87 -11.74
N PHE A 320 -6.20 -3.95 -12.41
CA PHE A 320 -6.75 -4.27 -13.73
C PHE A 320 -8.01 -5.12 -13.60
N ILE A 321 -9.16 -4.57 -14.06
CA ILE A 321 -10.46 -5.24 -14.02
C ILE A 321 -10.79 -5.81 -15.39
N ARG A 322 -11.36 -7.01 -15.42
CA ARG A 322 -11.92 -7.62 -16.62
C ARG A 322 -13.15 -6.82 -17.09
N ARG A 323 -13.34 -6.66 -18.37
CA ARG A 323 -14.51 -5.95 -18.95
C ARG A 323 -15.80 -6.76 -18.83
N ALA A 324 -15.70 -8.09 -18.93
CA ALA A 324 -16.80 -9.02 -18.80
C ALA A 324 -16.44 -10.07 -17.74
N PHE A 325 -17.16 -10.07 -16.64
CA PHE A 325 -16.97 -11.00 -15.51
C PHE A 325 -18.30 -11.39 -14.85
N ASN A 326 -19.43 -11.02 -15.47
CA ASN A 326 -20.76 -11.26 -14.90
C ASN A 326 -21.06 -12.75 -14.69
N ASP A 327 -20.44 -13.62 -15.50
CA ASP A 327 -20.66 -15.08 -15.46
C ASP A 327 -19.66 -15.78 -14.50
N ASN A 328 -18.80 -15.02 -13.83
CA ASN A 328 -17.84 -15.59 -12.88
C ASN A 328 -18.10 -15.09 -11.45
N PRO A 329 -18.88 -15.85 -10.64
CA PRO A 329 -19.24 -15.46 -9.30
C PRO A 329 -18.04 -15.40 -8.34
N VAL A 330 -17.02 -16.28 -8.50
CA VAL A 330 -15.81 -16.25 -7.67
C VAL A 330 -15.00 -14.98 -7.90
N TYR A 331 -14.80 -14.59 -9.17
CA TYR A 331 -14.12 -13.34 -9.51
C TYR A 331 -14.84 -12.12 -8.89
N LYS A 332 -16.17 -12.13 -8.99
CA LYS A 332 -17.00 -11.04 -8.44
C LYS A 332 -16.90 -10.94 -6.93
N ALA A 333 -16.97 -12.09 -6.22
CA ALA A 333 -16.79 -12.16 -4.77
C ALA A 333 -15.40 -11.65 -4.35
N VAL A 334 -14.33 -12.11 -5.02
CA VAL A 334 -12.95 -11.65 -4.75
C VAL A 334 -12.80 -10.15 -4.96
N LEU A 335 -13.30 -9.60 -6.09
CA LEU A 335 -13.22 -8.17 -6.39
C LEU A 335 -13.96 -7.34 -5.33
N GLN A 336 -15.15 -7.79 -4.91
CA GLN A 336 -15.93 -7.11 -3.87
C GLN A 336 -15.18 -7.10 -2.54
N ARG A 337 -14.66 -8.23 -2.08
CA ARG A 337 -13.88 -8.31 -0.82
C ARG A 337 -12.58 -7.51 -0.90
N TYR A 338 -11.96 -7.44 -2.06
CA TYR A 338 -10.79 -6.58 -2.22
C TYR A 338 -11.14 -5.09 -2.12
N ILE A 339 -12.29 -4.67 -2.64
CA ILE A 339 -12.81 -3.30 -2.45
C ILE A 339 -13.08 -3.04 -0.96
N ASP A 340 -13.72 -3.99 -0.24
CA ASP A 340 -13.95 -3.91 1.20
C ASP A 340 -12.65 -3.73 1.97
N TYR A 341 -11.62 -4.51 1.62
CA TYR A 341 -10.28 -4.38 2.20
C TYR A 341 -9.69 -2.98 1.97
N LEU A 342 -9.77 -2.45 0.76
CA LEU A 342 -9.22 -1.12 0.43
C LEU A 342 -9.92 0.00 1.20
N VAL A 343 -11.25 -0.06 1.31
CA VAL A 343 -12.05 0.90 2.07
C VAL A 343 -11.75 0.79 3.57
N SER A 344 -11.75 -0.42 4.14
CA SER A 344 -11.48 -0.65 5.57
C SER A 344 -10.08 -0.21 5.99
N ARG A 345 -9.10 -0.34 5.12
CA ARG A 345 -7.72 0.11 5.36
C ARG A 345 -7.48 1.55 4.92
N ARG A 346 -8.54 2.28 4.49
CA ARG A 346 -8.51 3.69 4.07
C ARG A 346 -7.49 3.94 2.95
N PHE A 347 -7.43 3.06 1.96
CA PHE A 347 -6.67 3.32 0.75
C PHE A 347 -7.44 4.28 -0.14
N PRO A 348 -6.82 5.38 -0.62
CA PRO A 348 -7.48 6.22 -1.61
C PRO A 348 -7.69 5.44 -2.90
N LEU A 349 -8.82 5.66 -3.52
CA LEU A 349 -9.22 5.02 -4.77
C LEU A 349 -9.40 6.08 -5.85
N LEU A 350 -9.04 5.76 -7.08
CA LEU A 350 -9.17 6.66 -8.23
C LEU A 350 -9.76 5.93 -9.45
N TRP A 351 -10.77 6.50 -10.05
CA TRP A 351 -11.22 6.11 -11.39
C TRP A 351 -12.06 7.21 -12.04
N SER A 352 -12.30 7.08 -13.38
CA SER A 352 -13.28 7.90 -14.06
C SER A 352 -14.67 7.30 -13.89
N ILE A 353 -15.61 8.10 -13.38
CA ILE A 353 -17.03 7.70 -13.24
C ILE A 353 -17.67 7.33 -14.58
N GLU A 354 -17.15 7.85 -15.67
CA GLU A 354 -17.59 7.59 -17.04
C GLU A 354 -17.16 6.19 -17.54
N GLY A 355 -16.22 5.54 -16.82
CA GLY A 355 -15.68 4.21 -17.17
C GLY A 355 -14.82 4.18 -18.44
N GLY A 356 -14.42 5.33 -18.94
CA GLY A 356 -13.55 5.50 -20.09
C GLY A 356 -13.34 6.97 -20.46
N ARG A 357 -12.47 7.21 -21.44
CA ARG A 357 -12.15 8.56 -21.90
C ARG A 357 -13.26 9.14 -22.79
N SER A 358 -13.68 10.37 -22.51
CA SER A 358 -14.53 11.15 -23.41
C SER A 358 -13.72 11.56 -24.64
N ARG A 359 -14.27 11.32 -25.82
CA ARG A 359 -13.62 11.62 -27.10
C ARG A 359 -14.20 12.82 -27.83
N THR A 360 -15.24 13.37 -27.25
CA THR A 360 -15.89 14.57 -27.76
C THR A 360 -15.67 15.81 -26.91
N GLY A 361 -14.88 15.66 -25.81
CA GLY A 361 -14.73 16.71 -24.80
C GLY A 361 -15.96 16.90 -23.90
N LYS A 362 -17.10 16.26 -24.22
CA LYS A 362 -18.33 16.30 -23.43
C LYS A 362 -18.30 15.24 -22.34
N LEU A 363 -19.08 15.43 -21.28
CA LEU A 363 -19.30 14.42 -20.26
C LEU A 363 -20.02 13.21 -20.86
N VAL A 364 -19.54 12.01 -20.53
CA VAL A 364 -20.16 10.75 -20.90
C VAL A 364 -21.05 10.27 -19.75
N PRO A 365 -22.18 9.58 -20.03
CA PRO A 365 -23.03 9.06 -18.95
C PRO A 365 -22.26 8.22 -17.94
N PRO A 366 -22.50 8.40 -16.62
CA PRO A 366 -21.78 7.71 -15.58
C PRO A 366 -22.09 6.21 -15.53
N ARG A 367 -21.10 5.42 -15.09
CA ARG A 367 -21.22 3.98 -14.84
C ARG A 367 -21.18 3.70 -13.36
N TYR A 368 -22.30 3.39 -12.75
CA TYR A 368 -22.45 3.28 -11.30
C TYR A 368 -22.00 1.95 -10.69
N GLY A 369 -21.66 0.92 -11.48
CA GLY A 369 -21.37 -0.42 -10.94
C GLY A 369 -20.29 -0.45 -9.87
N LEU A 370 -19.15 0.17 -10.12
CA LEU A 370 -18.06 0.26 -9.14
C LEU A 370 -18.44 1.13 -7.94
N LEU A 371 -19.12 2.25 -8.18
CA LEU A 371 -19.60 3.14 -7.12
C LEU A 371 -20.56 2.41 -6.19
N HIS A 372 -21.49 1.63 -6.72
CA HIS A 372 -22.41 0.83 -5.91
C HIS A 372 -21.67 -0.14 -4.97
N TRP A 373 -20.66 -0.85 -5.49
CA TRP A 373 -19.85 -1.75 -4.64
C TRP A 373 -19.08 -1.01 -3.55
N LEU A 374 -18.59 0.18 -3.84
CA LEU A 374 -17.90 1.01 -2.86
C LEU A 374 -18.84 1.54 -1.77
N LEU A 375 -20.05 1.92 -2.12
CA LEU A 375 -21.05 2.31 -1.12
C LEU A 375 -21.43 1.13 -0.22
N ASN A 376 -21.63 -0.06 -0.80
CA ASN A 376 -21.86 -1.27 -0.02
C ASN A 376 -20.67 -1.61 0.90
N ALA A 377 -19.43 -1.40 0.44
CA ALA A 377 -18.23 -1.58 1.27
C ALA A 377 -18.19 -0.59 2.44
N ALA A 378 -18.55 0.67 2.19
CA ALA A 378 -18.61 1.69 3.22
C ALA A 378 -19.67 1.38 4.29
N GLU A 379 -20.85 0.88 3.88
CA GLU A 379 -21.91 0.47 4.81
C GLU A 379 -21.51 -0.71 5.71
N ARG A 380 -20.69 -1.63 5.18
CA ARG A 380 -20.18 -2.77 5.94
C ARG A 380 -19.05 -2.39 6.90
N TYR A 381 -18.21 -1.44 6.51
CA TYR A 381 -16.99 -1.15 7.24
C TYR A 381 -17.22 -0.50 8.60
N ASP A 382 -17.81 0.67 8.60
CA ASP A 382 -18.08 1.41 9.85
C ASP A 382 -19.08 2.52 9.56
N LYS A 383 -20.31 2.35 10.03
CA LYS A 383 -21.39 3.33 9.83
C LYS A 383 -21.11 4.67 10.53
N THR A 384 -20.15 4.72 11.46
CA THR A 384 -19.76 5.95 12.16
C THR A 384 -18.70 6.76 11.43
N GLN A 385 -18.02 6.16 10.44
CA GLN A 385 -16.95 6.80 9.69
C GLN A 385 -17.43 7.20 8.28
N PRO A 386 -17.43 8.48 7.94
CA PRO A 386 -17.83 8.92 6.62
C PRO A 386 -16.81 8.53 5.55
N LEU A 387 -17.31 8.07 4.40
CA LEU A 387 -16.53 7.90 3.19
C LEU A 387 -16.66 9.19 2.36
N TYR A 388 -15.53 9.75 1.93
CA TYR A 388 -15.52 10.99 1.16
C TYR A 388 -15.31 10.74 -0.33
N ILE A 389 -16.22 11.28 -1.14
CA ILE A 389 -16.07 11.34 -2.58
C ILE A 389 -15.54 12.73 -2.95
N VAL A 390 -14.37 12.78 -3.55
CA VAL A 390 -13.70 14.01 -3.96
C VAL A 390 -13.64 14.07 -5.48
N PRO A 391 -14.36 15.00 -6.12
CA PRO A 391 -14.26 15.20 -7.55
C PRO A 391 -12.91 15.81 -7.90
N LEU A 392 -12.24 15.26 -8.93
CA LEU A 392 -11.03 15.80 -9.51
C LEU A 392 -11.28 16.21 -10.97
N SER A 393 -10.79 17.39 -11.34
CA SER A 393 -10.80 17.84 -12.71
C SER A 393 -9.42 18.30 -13.12
N VAL A 394 -8.93 17.79 -14.26
CA VAL A 394 -7.73 18.29 -14.90
C VAL A 394 -8.17 19.19 -16.05
N VAL A 395 -7.65 20.40 -16.09
CA VAL A 395 -7.93 21.39 -17.13
C VAL A 395 -6.63 21.68 -17.85
N PHE A 396 -6.66 21.59 -19.15
CA PHE A 396 -5.56 21.91 -20.05
C PHE A 396 -5.93 23.17 -20.85
N GLU A 397 -4.98 24.07 -21.05
CA GLU A 397 -5.19 25.19 -21.99
C GLU A 397 -5.41 24.67 -23.41
N GLN A 398 -4.67 23.62 -23.79
CA GLN A 398 -4.86 22.93 -25.05
C GLN A 398 -4.76 21.41 -24.85
N VAL A 399 -5.76 20.68 -25.31
CA VAL A 399 -5.77 19.21 -25.21
C VAL A 399 -4.99 18.60 -26.37
N VAL A 400 -4.01 17.74 -26.09
CA VAL A 400 -3.19 17.06 -27.13
C VAL A 400 -3.99 16.10 -28.00
N ASP A 401 -5.17 15.68 -27.55
CA ASP A 401 -6.04 14.72 -28.22
C ASP A 401 -7.00 15.36 -29.27
N VAL A 402 -6.89 16.66 -29.56
CA VAL A 402 -7.86 17.39 -30.40
C VAL A 402 -8.00 16.79 -31.78
N ASP A 403 -6.89 16.44 -32.44
CA ASP A 403 -6.90 15.83 -33.78
C ASP A 403 -7.63 14.49 -33.79
N ALA A 404 -7.42 13.67 -32.73
CA ALA A 404 -8.10 12.39 -32.59
C ALA A 404 -9.60 12.59 -32.35
N TYR A 405 -9.99 13.63 -31.60
CA TYR A 405 -11.41 13.97 -31.39
C TYR A 405 -12.06 14.47 -32.66
N ALA A 406 -11.43 15.33 -33.43
CA ALA A 406 -11.93 15.86 -34.68
C ALA A 406 -12.15 14.71 -35.69
N LEU A 407 -11.18 13.81 -35.82
CA LEU A 407 -11.29 12.65 -36.72
C LEU A 407 -12.44 11.73 -36.33
N GLU A 408 -12.63 11.41 -35.05
CA GLU A 408 -13.71 10.55 -34.57
C GLU A 408 -15.08 11.23 -34.69
N GLN A 409 -15.19 12.55 -34.49
CA GLN A 409 -16.42 13.32 -34.69
C GLN A 409 -16.86 13.35 -36.18
N LEU A 410 -15.89 13.34 -37.07
CA LEU A 410 -16.13 13.27 -38.53
C LEU A 410 -16.43 11.85 -39.01
N GLY A 411 -16.60 10.88 -38.11
CA GLY A 411 -16.92 9.49 -38.47
C GLY A 411 -15.71 8.65 -38.87
N GLY A 412 -14.50 9.12 -38.58
CA GLY A 412 -13.26 8.38 -38.82
C GLY A 412 -13.12 7.16 -37.88
N VAL A 413 -12.37 6.16 -38.35
CA VAL A 413 -12.12 4.94 -37.59
C VAL A 413 -11.23 5.23 -36.41
N LYS A 414 -11.65 4.75 -35.24
CA LYS A 414 -10.85 4.80 -33.99
C LYS A 414 -9.48 4.15 -34.19
N LYS A 415 -8.42 4.93 -34.10
CA LYS A 415 -7.06 4.37 -34.04
C LYS A 415 -6.84 3.57 -32.75
N PRO A 416 -6.24 2.36 -32.82
CA PRO A 416 -5.93 1.61 -31.61
C PRO A 416 -4.92 2.37 -30.76
N GLU A 417 -5.22 2.50 -29.47
CA GLU A 417 -4.34 3.11 -28.49
C GLU A 417 -3.20 2.13 -28.17
N ASN A 418 -2.07 2.31 -28.84
CA ASN A 418 -0.85 1.52 -28.62
C ASN A 418 0.32 2.45 -28.23
N LEU A 419 1.45 1.84 -27.80
CA LEU A 419 2.65 2.57 -27.39
C LEU A 419 3.23 3.49 -28.49
N ALA A 420 3.00 3.19 -29.76
CA ALA A 420 3.47 4.01 -30.88
C ALA A 420 2.62 5.29 -31.06
N TRP A 421 1.47 5.36 -30.40
CA TRP A 421 0.60 6.53 -30.42
C TRP A 421 1.06 7.60 -29.39
N PHE A 422 1.74 7.18 -28.32
CA PHE A 422 2.39 8.04 -27.33
C PHE A 422 3.78 8.50 -27.81
#